data_f3a75c95bc7586bda80b300761242e30
#
_entry.id   f3a75c95bc7586bda80b300761242e30
#
_cell.length_a   1.000
_cell.length_b   1.000
_cell.length_c   1.000
_cell.angle_alpha   90.00
_cell.angle_beta   90.00
_cell.angle_gamma   90.00
#
_symmetry.space_group_name_H-M   'P 1'
#
loop_
_entity.id
_entity.type
_entity.pdbx_description
1 polymer ?
#
loop_
_entity_poly.entity_id
_entity_poly.type
_entity_poly.pdbx_seq_one_letter_code
_entity_poly.pdbx_strand_id
1 'polypeptide(L)'
;MRKSWEAFIMRRYLRALLKEAKAAAGEKAVPEKIGSLIKMSKHLRLHLTGSRSFEQAQVTAGGIPLQEVKETTLESRKTKGLFLAGELLDVDGPCGGYNLQWAWASGYAAGSSAGKGDL
;
A
#
# COMPACT_ATOMS: atom_id res chain seq x y z
N MET A 1 25.65 -9.30 -9.24
CA MET A 1 24.35 -9.20 -9.93
C MET A 1 23.25 -8.92 -8.92
N ARG A 2 22.79 -7.69 -8.80
CA ARG A 2 21.58 -7.36 -8.02
C ARG A 2 20.38 -7.96 -8.73
N LYS A 3 19.84 -9.06 -8.23
CA LYS A 3 18.51 -9.52 -8.64
C LYS A 3 17.52 -8.54 -8.02
N SER A 4 16.97 -7.63 -8.82
CA SER A 4 15.99 -6.68 -8.33
C SER A 4 14.71 -7.44 -7.89
N TRP A 5 14.04 -6.95 -6.86
CA TRP A 5 12.74 -7.48 -6.41
C TRP A 5 11.72 -7.50 -7.56
N GLU A 6 11.84 -6.57 -8.49
CA GLU A 6 11.03 -6.49 -9.71
C GLU A 6 11.15 -7.75 -10.57
N ALA A 7 12.39 -8.24 -10.77
CA ALA A 7 12.61 -9.47 -11.53
C ALA A 7 12.01 -10.70 -10.82
N PHE A 8 11.96 -10.72 -9.50
CA PHE A 8 11.37 -11.80 -8.73
C PHE A 8 9.83 -11.80 -8.82
N ILE A 9 9.19 -10.65 -8.67
CA ILE A 9 7.74 -10.48 -8.83
C ILE A 9 7.33 -10.78 -10.26
N MET A 10 8.06 -10.26 -11.23
CA MET A 10 7.80 -10.50 -12.65
C MET A 10 7.85 -11.98 -13.00
N ARG A 11 8.81 -12.75 -12.47
CA ARG A 11 8.90 -14.20 -12.70
C ARG A 11 7.73 -14.97 -12.12
N ARG A 12 7.24 -14.60 -10.92
CA ARG A 12 6.07 -15.23 -10.31
C ARG A 12 4.81 -14.96 -11.11
N TYR A 13 4.63 -13.70 -11.49
CA TYR A 13 3.50 -13.27 -12.32
C TYR A 13 3.49 -13.98 -13.68
N LEU A 14 4.63 -14.01 -14.36
CA LEU A 14 4.77 -14.71 -15.64
C LEU A 14 4.47 -16.20 -15.53
N ARG A 15 4.94 -16.87 -14.47
CA ARG A 15 4.62 -18.29 -14.24
C ARG A 15 3.12 -18.53 -14.03
N ALA A 16 2.44 -17.64 -13.31
CA ALA A 16 0.99 -17.72 -13.11
C ALA A 16 0.26 -17.55 -14.45
N LEU A 17 0.65 -16.57 -15.26
CA LEU A 17 0.08 -16.36 -16.60
C LEU A 17 0.30 -17.54 -17.53
N LEU A 18 1.51 -18.10 -17.57
CA LEU A 18 1.83 -19.26 -18.40
C LEU A 18 1.01 -20.49 -17.98
N LYS A 19 0.85 -20.71 -16.69
CA LYS A 19 0.02 -21.81 -16.16
C LYS A 19 -1.44 -21.67 -16.57
N GLU A 20 -2.00 -20.46 -16.42
CA GLU A 20 -3.39 -20.18 -16.80
C GLU A 20 -3.60 -20.27 -18.32
N ALA A 21 -2.62 -19.80 -19.11
CA ALA A 21 -2.65 -19.91 -20.58
C ALA A 21 -2.38 -21.34 -21.10
N LYS A 22 -2.18 -22.32 -20.21
CA LYS A 22 -1.77 -23.69 -20.55
C LYS A 22 -0.55 -23.74 -21.49
N ALA A 23 0.36 -22.79 -21.33
CA ALA A 23 1.59 -22.68 -22.10
C ALA A 23 2.76 -23.23 -21.28
N ALA A 24 3.56 -24.10 -21.88
CA ALA A 24 4.77 -24.63 -21.23
C ALA A 24 5.93 -23.65 -21.36
N ALA A 25 6.74 -23.56 -20.31
CA ALA A 25 8.00 -22.79 -20.38
C ALA A 25 8.95 -23.46 -21.40
N GLY A 26 9.43 -22.68 -22.39
CA GLY A 26 10.29 -23.18 -23.45
C GLY A 26 9.56 -23.62 -24.73
N GLU A 27 8.23 -23.57 -24.75
CA GLU A 27 7.46 -23.83 -25.96
C GLU A 27 7.62 -22.69 -26.98
N LYS A 28 7.64 -23.06 -28.29
CA LYS A 28 7.73 -22.02 -29.35
C LYS A 28 6.52 -21.07 -29.25
N ALA A 29 6.83 -19.77 -29.26
CA ALA A 29 5.81 -18.75 -29.25
C ALA A 29 5.07 -18.73 -30.59
N VAL A 30 3.79 -19.14 -30.58
CA VAL A 30 2.90 -19.00 -31.74
C VAL A 30 1.98 -17.77 -31.53
N PRO A 31 1.60 -17.07 -32.62
CA PRO A 31 0.83 -15.81 -32.53
C PRO A 31 -0.43 -15.90 -31.65
N GLU A 32 -1.17 -17.00 -31.74
CA GLU A 32 -2.38 -17.21 -30.94
C GLU A 32 -2.12 -17.30 -29.44
N LYS A 33 -1.03 -17.98 -29.03
CA LYS A 33 -0.63 -18.08 -27.63
C LYS A 33 -0.13 -16.74 -27.10
N ILE A 34 0.59 -15.98 -27.91
CA ILE A 34 1.03 -14.62 -27.56
C ILE A 34 -0.19 -13.72 -27.35
N GLY A 35 -1.16 -13.75 -28.26
CA GLY A 35 -2.41 -13.00 -28.14
C GLY A 35 -3.17 -13.33 -26.85
N SER A 36 -3.28 -14.61 -26.51
CA SER A 36 -3.90 -15.08 -25.27
C SER A 36 -3.15 -14.60 -24.03
N LEU A 37 -1.83 -14.66 -23.99
CA LEU A 37 -1.00 -14.16 -22.89
C LEU A 37 -1.15 -12.66 -22.71
N ILE A 38 -1.17 -11.88 -23.78
CA ILE A 38 -1.38 -10.43 -23.72
C ILE A 38 -2.76 -10.11 -23.15
N LYS A 39 -3.80 -10.79 -23.64
CA LYS A 39 -5.17 -10.62 -23.13
C LYS A 39 -5.27 -10.97 -21.65
N MET A 40 -4.68 -12.06 -21.23
CA MET A 40 -4.67 -12.47 -19.82
C MET A 40 -3.87 -11.53 -18.94
N SER A 41 -2.73 -11.02 -19.41
CA SER A 41 -1.93 -10.06 -18.63
C SER A 41 -2.67 -8.74 -18.37
N LYS A 42 -3.54 -8.32 -19.29
CA LYS A 42 -4.35 -7.10 -19.15
C LYS A 42 -5.66 -7.31 -18.38
N HIS A 43 -6.18 -8.52 -18.36
CA HIS A 43 -7.48 -8.86 -17.79
C HIS A 43 -7.43 -10.11 -16.91
N LEU A 44 -6.36 -10.24 -16.10
CA LEU A 44 -6.22 -11.36 -15.18
C LEU A 44 -7.36 -11.31 -14.15
N ARG A 45 -8.20 -12.33 -14.16
CA ARG A 45 -9.28 -12.49 -13.19
C ARG A 45 -8.82 -13.45 -12.10
N LEU A 46 -8.83 -12.98 -10.85
CA LEU A 46 -8.52 -13.78 -9.67
C LEU A 46 -9.82 -14.03 -8.91
N HIS A 47 -10.08 -15.29 -8.57
CA HIS A 47 -11.18 -15.63 -7.69
C HIS A 47 -10.66 -15.53 -6.25
N LEU A 48 -11.14 -14.51 -5.53
CA LEU A 48 -10.78 -14.30 -4.13
C LEU A 48 -11.63 -15.21 -3.27
N THR A 49 -11.00 -16.08 -2.50
CA THR A 49 -11.66 -17.03 -1.58
C THR A 49 -11.65 -16.55 -0.14
N GLY A 50 -10.94 -15.47 0.17
CA GLY A 50 -10.86 -14.89 1.50
C GLY A 50 -9.74 -13.87 1.61
N SER A 51 -9.62 -13.29 2.78
CA SER A 51 -8.55 -12.38 3.18
C SER A 51 -7.72 -12.99 4.30
N ARG A 52 -6.53 -12.46 4.53
CA ARG A 52 -5.72 -12.82 5.69
C ARG A 52 -6.25 -12.13 6.94
N SER A 53 -5.78 -12.59 8.13
CA SER A 53 -6.17 -11.99 9.40
C SER A 53 -5.72 -10.53 9.52
N PHE A 54 -6.36 -9.81 10.42
CA PHE A 54 -6.01 -8.42 10.74
C PHE A 54 -4.54 -8.25 11.12
N GLU A 55 -3.95 -9.22 11.82
CA GLU A 55 -2.52 -9.22 12.20
C GLU A 55 -1.55 -9.18 11.02
N GLN A 56 -2.02 -9.54 9.83
CA GLN A 56 -1.22 -9.52 8.59
C GLN A 56 -1.55 -8.33 7.68
N ALA A 57 -2.43 -7.43 8.13
CA ALA A 57 -2.73 -6.21 7.41
C ALA A 57 -1.50 -5.29 7.40
N GLN A 58 -1.19 -4.71 6.24
CA GLN A 58 -0.09 -3.74 6.10
C GLN A 58 -0.53 -2.32 6.42
N VAL A 59 -1.82 -2.05 6.31
CA VAL A 59 -2.46 -0.76 6.57
C VAL A 59 -3.80 -1.04 7.24
N THR A 60 -4.16 -0.19 8.20
CA THR A 60 -5.44 -0.24 8.90
C THR A 60 -6.29 0.94 8.46
N ALA A 61 -7.47 0.67 7.92
CA ALA A 61 -8.44 1.71 7.61
C ALA A 61 -9.17 2.18 8.86
N GLY A 62 -9.51 3.46 8.91
CA GLY A 62 -10.12 4.10 10.07
C GLY A 62 -9.10 4.72 11.02
N GLY A 63 -9.57 5.36 12.04
CA GLY A 63 -8.75 6.09 13.01
C GLY A 63 -9.48 7.29 13.57
N ILE A 64 -8.73 8.23 14.12
CA ILE A 64 -9.27 9.50 14.61
C ILE A 64 -9.60 10.40 13.42
N PRO A 65 -10.85 10.87 13.28
CA PRO A 65 -11.25 11.73 12.18
C PRO A 65 -10.42 13.03 12.13
N LEU A 66 -10.01 13.45 10.95
CA LEU A 66 -9.20 14.67 10.78
C LEU A 66 -9.88 15.93 11.30
N GLN A 67 -11.20 15.97 11.34
CA GLN A 67 -11.97 17.09 11.91
C GLN A 67 -11.74 17.25 13.41
N GLU A 68 -11.25 16.24 14.11
CA GLU A 68 -10.96 16.26 15.54
C GLU A 68 -9.57 16.80 15.89
N VAL A 69 -8.75 17.09 14.88
CA VAL A 69 -7.42 17.68 15.03
C VAL A 69 -7.33 19.04 14.33
N LYS A 70 -6.41 19.87 14.78
CA LYS A 70 -6.08 21.15 14.12
C LYS A 70 -5.17 20.84 12.92
N GLU A 71 -5.52 21.35 11.73
CA GLU A 71 -4.83 21.05 10.48
C GLU A 71 -3.33 21.39 10.47
N THR A 72 -2.95 22.48 11.14
CA THR A 72 -1.58 22.99 11.13
C THR A 72 -0.68 22.39 12.21
N THR A 73 -1.26 22.03 13.37
CA THR A 73 -0.51 21.61 14.55
C THR A 73 -0.70 20.14 14.90
N LEU A 74 -1.75 19.51 14.36
CA LEU A 74 -2.21 18.16 14.70
C LEU A 74 -2.54 17.98 16.19
N GLU A 75 -2.78 19.10 16.88
CA GLU A 75 -3.30 19.09 18.25
C GLU A 75 -4.78 18.70 18.24
N SER A 76 -5.17 17.85 19.18
CA SER A 76 -6.56 17.48 19.39
C SER A 76 -7.43 18.70 19.68
N ARG A 77 -8.59 18.79 19.02
CA ARG A 77 -9.59 19.81 19.31
C ARG A 77 -10.38 19.52 20.61
N LYS A 78 -10.32 18.28 21.08
CA LYS A 78 -11.01 17.83 22.29
C LYS A 78 -10.14 17.91 23.53
N THR A 79 -8.84 17.72 23.39
CA THR A 79 -7.90 17.67 24.52
C THR A 79 -6.70 18.55 24.22
N LYS A 80 -6.60 19.68 24.93
CA LYS A 80 -5.46 20.61 24.82
C LYS A 80 -4.15 19.91 25.20
N GLY A 81 -3.11 20.14 24.41
CA GLY A 81 -1.77 19.58 24.63
C GLY A 81 -1.62 18.12 24.14
N LEU A 82 -2.66 17.49 23.59
CA LEU A 82 -2.59 16.18 22.98
C LEU A 82 -2.36 16.34 21.46
N PHE A 83 -1.23 15.87 20.98
CA PHE A 83 -0.87 15.88 19.56
C PHE A 83 -0.95 14.45 19.00
N LEU A 84 -1.49 14.31 17.78
CA LEU A 84 -1.78 13.03 17.16
C LEU A 84 -1.12 12.97 15.79
N ALA A 85 -0.52 11.82 15.43
CA ALA A 85 0.22 11.67 14.17
C ALA A 85 0.18 10.24 13.63
N GLY A 86 0.53 10.09 12.36
CA GLY A 86 0.66 8.80 11.71
C GLY A 86 -0.66 8.11 11.44
N GLU A 87 -0.63 6.79 11.48
CA GLU A 87 -1.76 5.90 11.14
C GLU A 87 -2.88 5.91 12.22
N LEU A 88 -2.65 6.58 13.35
CA LEU A 88 -3.68 6.83 14.34
C LEU A 88 -4.76 7.79 13.82
N LEU A 89 -4.42 8.66 12.88
CA LEU A 89 -5.34 9.51 12.15
C LEU A 89 -5.95 8.76 10.97
N ASP A 90 -7.22 9.01 10.70
CA ASP A 90 -7.96 8.39 9.59
C ASP A 90 -7.48 8.94 8.23
N VAL A 91 -6.31 8.44 7.82
CA VAL A 91 -5.65 8.78 6.55
C VAL A 91 -5.09 7.52 5.91
N ASP A 92 -5.67 7.12 4.80
CA ASP A 92 -5.23 5.98 4.00
C ASP A 92 -4.60 6.43 2.70
N GLY A 93 -3.30 6.24 2.57
CA GLY A 93 -2.58 6.47 1.32
C GLY A 93 -2.54 5.22 0.44
N PRO A 94 -2.46 5.36 -0.89
CA PRO A 94 -2.27 4.23 -1.78
C PRO A 94 -0.96 3.50 -1.48
N CYS A 95 -0.88 2.22 -1.86
CA CYS A 95 0.36 1.44 -1.76
C CYS A 95 1.48 2.11 -2.57
N GLY A 96 2.68 2.23 -1.97
CA GLY A 96 3.83 2.89 -2.63
C GLY A 96 4.59 3.86 -1.73
N GLY A 97 4.47 3.73 -0.41
CA GLY A 97 5.21 4.52 0.57
C GLY A 97 4.48 5.78 1.07
N TYR A 98 3.27 6.06 0.57
CA TYR A 98 2.50 7.25 0.97
C TYR A 98 2.13 7.24 2.46
N ASN A 99 1.76 6.10 3.02
CA ASN A 99 1.44 5.98 4.45
C ASN A 99 2.66 6.24 5.34
N LEU A 100 3.85 5.78 4.94
CA LEU A 100 5.10 6.11 5.61
C LEU A 100 5.42 7.60 5.51
N GLN A 101 5.25 8.21 4.34
CA GLN A 101 5.46 9.64 4.14
C GLN A 101 4.51 10.47 5.01
N TRP A 102 3.25 10.05 5.09
CA TRP A 102 2.28 10.66 6.01
C TRP A 102 2.71 10.53 7.47
N ALA A 103 3.14 9.35 7.90
CA ALA A 103 3.60 9.14 9.28
C ALA A 103 4.78 10.05 9.64
N TRP A 104 5.75 10.20 8.74
CA TRP A 104 6.89 11.10 8.93
C TRP A 104 6.48 12.57 8.96
N ALA A 105 5.69 13.01 7.98
CA ALA A 105 5.26 14.40 7.87
C ALA A 105 4.38 14.83 9.04
N SER A 106 3.40 14.02 9.41
CA SER A 106 2.51 14.27 10.53
C SER A 106 3.25 14.20 11.89
N GLY A 107 4.17 13.24 12.04
CA GLY A 107 5.02 13.17 13.22
C GLY A 107 5.90 14.40 13.41
N TYR A 108 6.50 14.89 12.31
CA TYR A 108 7.27 16.15 12.35
C TYR A 108 6.40 17.35 12.70
N ALA A 109 5.22 17.50 12.11
CA ALA A 109 4.31 18.60 12.37
C ALA A 109 3.81 18.60 13.83
N ALA A 110 3.37 17.44 14.31
CA ALA A 110 2.91 17.25 15.68
C ALA A 110 4.03 17.52 16.70
N GLY A 111 5.22 16.94 16.49
CA GLY A 111 6.37 17.10 17.37
C GLY A 111 6.88 18.55 17.41
N SER A 112 6.97 19.20 16.23
CA SER A 112 7.38 20.62 16.15
C SER A 112 6.37 21.54 16.84
N SER A 113 5.08 21.20 16.78
CA SER A 113 4.03 22.00 17.43
C SER A 113 4.02 21.78 18.95
N ALA A 114 4.21 20.54 19.39
CA ALA A 114 4.32 20.23 20.81
C ALA A 114 5.53 20.90 21.47
N GLY A 115 6.67 20.96 20.77
CA GLY A 115 7.88 21.63 21.27
C GLY A 115 7.82 23.15 21.30
N LYS A 116 6.86 23.77 20.61
CA LYS A 116 6.64 25.22 20.64
C LYS A 116 5.58 25.65 21.66
N GLY A 117 4.85 24.72 22.21
CA GLY A 117 3.92 24.99 23.29
C GLY A 117 4.70 25.35 24.55
N ASP A 118 4.39 26.51 25.16
CA ASP A 118 4.88 26.84 26.49
C ASP A 118 4.45 25.72 27.45
N LEU A 119 5.43 25.02 28.00
CA LEU A 119 5.26 24.10 29.13
C LEU A 119 4.89 24.89 30.37
#